data_7a5e251dd7b97759ffa8dac4f2343645
#
_entry.id   7a5e251dd7b97759ffa8dac4f2343645
#
_cell.length_a   1.000
_cell.length_b   1.000
_cell.length_c   1.000
_cell.angle_alpha   90.00
_cell.angle_beta   90.00
_cell.angle_gamma   90.00
#
_symmetry.space_group_name_H-M   'P 1'
#
loop_
_entity.id
_entity.type
_entity.pdbx_description
1 polymer ?
#
loop_
_entity_poly.entity_id
_entity_poly.type
_entity_poly.pdbx_seq_one_letter_code
_entity_poly.pdbx_strand_id
1 'polypeptide(L)'
;MLDCLVGSEMCIRDRGGNTSDMINIWKRHNLIKVFKDAYEKGIILSGISAGAVCWFDWILSDSVNKELSPLKGINFLDGSCTPHSSDNNRLRQFISEIKDGNLPDGIAIDDGVAVLFIDGVPSEVYSSRINHDAYYVTKHDKISLKTYIKKLNG
;
A
#
# COMPACT_ATOMS: atom_id res chain seq x y z
N MET A 1 14.99 -2.26 8.13
CA MET A 1 15.26 -3.15 9.29
C MET A 1 13.91 -3.74 9.70
N LEU A 2 13.75 -5.04 9.54
CA LEU A 2 12.57 -5.75 10.05
C LEU A 2 12.71 -5.74 11.59
N ASP A 3 11.87 -4.97 12.28
CA ASP A 3 11.67 -5.18 13.70
C ASP A 3 10.79 -6.42 13.84
N CYS A 4 11.43 -7.57 13.78
CA CYS A 4 10.80 -8.84 14.11
C CYS A 4 10.88 -8.96 15.64
N LEU A 5 9.76 -8.79 16.33
CA LEU A 5 9.66 -9.07 17.73
C LEU A 5 9.62 -10.61 17.90
N VAL A 6 10.47 -11.17 18.74
CA VAL A 6 10.57 -12.63 18.97
C VAL A 6 9.62 -13.02 20.11
N GLY A 7 8.74 -13.94 19.84
CA GLY A 7 7.77 -14.43 20.80
C GLY A 7 6.37 -14.42 20.19
N SER A 8 5.35 -15.02 20.59
CA SER A 8 3.98 -15.16 20.04
C SER A 8 3.44 -13.90 19.28
N GLU A 9 4.10 -13.57 18.19
CA GLU A 9 3.90 -12.31 17.49
C GLU A 9 2.64 -12.32 16.66
N MET A 10 1.78 -11.36 16.91
CA MET A 10 0.54 -11.18 16.16
C MET A 10 0.73 -10.26 14.95
N CYS A 11 1.90 -9.63 14.75
CA CYS A 11 2.11 -8.75 13.60
C CYS A 11 3.56 -8.69 13.12
N ILE A 12 3.73 -8.48 11.82
CA ILE A 12 4.98 -8.09 11.16
C ILE A 12 4.82 -6.65 10.72
N ARG A 13 5.74 -5.77 11.12
CA ARG A 13 5.72 -4.35 10.79
C ARG A 13 6.96 -3.95 10.02
N ASP A 14 6.77 -3.31 8.87
CA ASP A 14 7.85 -2.69 8.10
C ASP A 14 7.84 -1.16 8.25
N ARG A 15 9.03 -0.58 8.44
CA ARG A 15 9.21 0.88 8.63
C ARG A 15 9.25 1.67 7.32
N GLY A 16 9.41 1.00 6.20
CA GLY A 16 9.58 1.66 4.91
C GLY A 16 11.04 2.01 4.60
N GLY A 17 11.25 2.85 3.58
CA GLY A 17 12.54 3.22 3.02
C GLY A 17 12.53 3.23 1.50
N ASN A 18 13.60 2.80 0.83
CA ASN A 18 13.59 2.59 -0.61
C ASN A 18 12.81 1.32 -0.96
N THR A 19 11.65 1.47 -1.59
CA THR A 19 10.73 0.35 -1.87
C THR A 19 11.36 -0.70 -2.79
N SER A 20 12.08 -0.27 -3.82
CA SER A 20 12.73 -1.18 -4.77
C SER A 20 13.81 -2.02 -4.10
N ASP A 21 14.69 -1.39 -3.34
CA ASP A 21 15.77 -2.09 -2.63
C ASP A 21 15.20 -3.08 -1.61
N MET A 22 14.19 -2.67 -0.86
CA MET A 22 13.50 -3.50 0.12
C MET A 22 12.91 -4.76 -0.53
N ILE A 23 12.15 -4.61 -1.61
CA ILE A 23 11.55 -5.75 -2.33
C ILE A 23 12.64 -6.65 -2.92
N ASN A 24 13.72 -6.09 -3.46
CA ASN A 24 14.82 -6.85 -4.02
C ASN A 24 15.56 -7.67 -2.94
N ILE A 25 15.78 -7.10 -1.76
CA ILE A 25 16.35 -7.82 -0.61
C ILE A 25 15.43 -8.95 -0.19
N TRP A 26 14.13 -8.72 -0.07
CA TRP A 26 13.17 -9.74 0.30
C TRP A 26 13.09 -10.89 -0.70
N LYS A 27 13.14 -10.58 -2.01
CA LYS A 27 13.21 -11.61 -3.07
C LYS A 27 14.50 -12.44 -2.96
N ARG A 28 15.65 -11.77 -2.78
CA ARG A 28 16.96 -12.42 -2.67
C ARG A 28 17.04 -13.39 -1.48
N HIS A 29 16.43 -13.04 -0.37
CA HIS A 29 16.43 -13.83 0.86
C HIS A 29 15.19 -14.72 1.03
N ASN A 30 14.35 -14.83 0.00
CA ASN A 30 13.12 -15.63 0.01
C ASN A 30 12.12 -15.26 1.14
N LEU A 31 12.14 -14.00 1.61
CA LEU A 31 11.29 -13.54 2.71
C LEU A 31 9.82 -13.41 2.30
N ILE A 32 9.52 -13.23 1.01
CA ILE A 32 8.13 -13.15 0.52
C ILE A 32 7.35 -14.42 0.88
N LYS A 33 8.00 -15.59 0.77
CA LYS A 33 7.38 -16.86 1.20
C LYS A 33 7.10 -16.87 2.70
N VAL A 34 8.05 -16.36 3.52
CA VAL A 34 7.88 -16.26 4.97
C VAL A 34 6.70 -15.35 5.33
N PHE A 35 6.55 -14.21 4.65
CA PHE A 35 5.42 -13.31 4.86
C PHE A 35 4.09 -13.97 4.46
N LYS A 36 4.07 -14.71 3.36
CA LYS A 36 2.88 -15.44 2.93
C LYS A 36 2.48 -16.50 3.96
N ASP A 37 3.44 -17.32 4.40
CA ASP A 37 3.22 -18.34 5.42
C ASP A 37 2.73 -17.71 6.76
N ALA A 38 3.23 -16.53 7.10
CA ALA A 38 2.80 -15.77 8.29
C ALA A 38 1.36 -15.26 8.14
N TYR A 39 1.03 -14.65 6.99
CA TYR A 39 -0.31 -14.18 6.69
C TYR A 39 -1.36 -15.30 6.74
N GLU A 40 -1.05 -16.45 6.12
CA GLU A 40 -1.91 -17.64 6.14
C GLU A 40 -2.13 -18.21 7.56
N LYS A 41 -1.22 -17.92 8.49
CA LYS A 41 -1.35 -18.26 9.93
C LYS A 41 -2.08 -17.18 10.73
N GLY A 42 -2.61 -16.15 10.11
CA GLY A 42 -3.34 -15.07 10.77
C GLY A 42 -2.45 -13.99 11.40
N ILE A 43 -1.15 -13.95 11.07
CA ILE A 43 -0.25 -12.88 11.51
C ILE A 43 -0.56 -11.61 10.71
N ILE A 44 -0.78 -10.51 11.41
CA ILE A 44 -1.06 -9.21 10.78
C ILE A 44 0.19 -8.68 10.11
N LEU A 45 0.09 -8.36 8.83
CA LEU A 45 1.12 -7.64 8.08
C LEU A 45 0.81 -6.15 8.10
N SER A 46 1.76 -5.32 8.48
CA SER A 46 1.58 -3.89 8.56
C SER A 46 2.83 -3.14 8.11
N GLY A 47 2.69 -1.85 7.84
CA GLY A 47 3.84 -1.04 7.48
C GLY A 47 3.51 0.43 7.26
N ILE A 48 4.54 1.23 7.08
CA ILE A 48 4.45 2.67 6.85
C ILE A 48 5.24 3.05 5.58
N SER A 49 4.73 3.98 4.78
CA SER A 49 5.38 4.44 3.55
C SER A 49 5.67 3.27 2.59
N ALA A 50 6.91 3.02 2.20
CA ALA A 50 7.30 1.86 1.40
C ALA A 50 6.80 0.54 1.99
N GLY A 51 6.87 0.38 3.32
CA GLY A 51 6.38 -0.81 4.04
C GLY A 51 4.85 -0.95 4.05
N ALA A 52 4.10 0.12 3.80
CA ALA A 52 2.66 0.05 3.62
C ALA A 52 2.27 -0.38 2.20
N VAL A 53 2.97 0.14 1.19
CA VAL A 53 2.58 -0.06 -0.21
C VAL A 53 3.18 -1.30 -0.84
N CYS A 54 4.25 -1.86 -0.28
CA CYS A 54 4.93 -3.04 -0.82
C CYS A 54 4.00 -4.27 -0.96
N TRP A 55 2.93 -4.36 -0.17
CA TRP A 55 1.97 -5.46 -0.17
C TRP A 55 1.11 -5.51 -1.44
N PHE A 56 0.95 -4.37 -2.15
CA PHE A 56 0.15 -4.29 -3.37
C PHE A 56 0.84 -4.92 -4.58
N ASP A 57 0.06 -5.20 -5.63
CA ASP A 57 0.60 -5.68 -6.91
C ASP A 57 1.43 -4.59 -7.60
N TRP A 58 0.94 -3.34 -7.58
CA TRP A 58 1.61 -2.19 -8.16
C TRP A 58 1.74 -1.03 -7.19
N ILE A 59 2.77 -0.21 -7.40
CA ILE A 59 3.11 0.92 -6.53
C ILE A 59 3.49 2.09 -7.42
N LEU A 60 3.09 3.32 -7.07
CA LEU A 60 3.74 4.51 -7.59
C LEU A 60 4.88 4.90 -6.64
N SER A 61 6.12 4.84 -7.11
CA SER A 61 7.32 5.04 -6.29
C SER A 61 8.42 5.81 -7.04
N ASP A 62 9.19 6.59 -6.29
CA ASP A 62 10.41 7.29 -6.70
C ASP A 62 11.70 6.53 -6.37
N SER A 63 11.58 5.26 -5.98
CA SER A 63 12.70 4.47 -5.46
C SER A 63 13.70 3.96 -6.52
N VAL A 64 13.34 3.99 -7.80
CA VAL A 64 14.21 3.51 -8.89
C VAL A 64 14.99 4.66 -9.51
N ASN A 65 14.33 5.71 -9.98
CA ASN A 65 14.92 6.76 -10.80
C ASN A 65 14.83 8.15 -10.15
N LYS A 66 14.48 8.26 -8.85
CA LYS A 66 14.14 9.50 -8.15
C LYS A 66 12.93 10.25 -8.75
N GLU A 67 12.30 9.67 -9.76
CA GLU A 67 11.04 10.13 -10.35
C GLU A 67 9.95 9.12 -10.03
N LEU A 68 8.73 9.62 -9.84
CA LEU A 68 7.58 8.76 -9.59
C LEU A 68 7.30 7.90 -10.82
N SER A 69 7.32 6.59 -10.64
CA SER A 69 7.08 5.62 -11.72
C SER A 69 6.41 4.35 -11.18
N PRO A 70 5.69 3.60 -12.05
CA PRO A 70 5.14 2.32 -11.69
C PRO A 70 6.23 1.31 -11.28
N LEU A 71 6.01 0.64 -10.15
CA LEU A 71 6.88 -0.40 -9.61
C LEU A 71 6.03 -1.61 -9.20
N LYS A 72 6.51 -2.81 -9.49
CA LYS A 72 5.87 -4.04 -9.00
C LYS A 72 6.13 -4.24 -7.51
N GLY A 73 5.05 -4.45 -6.75
CA GLY A 73 5.11 -4.87 -5.35
C GLY A 73 5.20 -6.39 -5.20
N ILE A 74 4.70 -6.91 -4.08
CA ILE A 74 4.77 -8.36 -3.79
C ILE A 74 3.42 -9.09 -3.94
N ASN A 75 2.39 -8.37 -4.35
CA ASN A 75 1.08 -8.90 -4.76
C ASN A 75 0.34 -9.72 -3.69
N PHE A 76 0.23 -9.17 -2.47
CA PHE A 76 -0.67 -9.70 -1.44
C PHE A 76 -2.02 -8.97 -1.47
N LEU A 77 -2.03 -7.74 -1.99
CA LEU A 77 -3.21 -6.93 -2.25
C LEU A 77 -3.29 -6.60 -3.73
N ASP A 78 -4.45 -6.79 -4.32
CA ASP A 78 -4.69 -6.47 -5.73
C ASP A 78 -4.71 -4.96 -5.97
N GLY A 79 -4.40 -4.55 -7.19
CA GLY A 79 -4.43 -3.17 -7.63
C GLY A 79 -3.16 -2.40 -7.34
N SER A 80 -3.26 -1.08 -7.33
CA SER A 80 -2.13 -0.19 -7.12
C SER A 80 -2.25 0.64 -5.84
N CYS A 81 -1.10 1.12 -5.34
CA CYS A 81 -1.09 2.00 -4.17
C CYS A 81 -0.03 3.10 -4.27
N THR A 82 -0.34 4.26 -3.71
CA THR A 82 0.64 5.32 -3.44
C THR A 82 0.49 5.84 -2.01
N PRO A 83 1.59 5.98 -1.25
CA PRO A 83 1.59 6.67 0.03
C PRO A 83 1.74 8.17 -0.20
N HIS A 84 1.64 8.96 0.86
CA HIS A 84 1.90 10.41 0.83
C HIS A 84 1.06 11.18 -0.21
N SER A 85 -0.20 10.77 -0.42
CA SER A 85 -1.09 11.39 -1.42
C SER A 85 -1.55 12.80 -1.04
N SER A 86 -1.30 13.25 0.17
CA SER A 86 -1.38 14.65 0.58
C SER A 86 -0.41 15.55 -0.21
N ASP A 87 0.66 15.00 -0.81
CA ASP A 87 1.41 15.67 -1.87
C ASP A 87 0.62 15.67 -3.18
N ASN A 88 0.18 16.87 -3.58
CA ASN A 88 -0.63 17.06 -4.79
C ASN A 88 0.08 16.60 -6.08
N ASN A 89 1.41 16.63 -6.16
CA ASN A 89 2.14 16.15 -7.34
C ASN A 89 2.05 14.64 -7.42
N ARG A 90 2.29 13.95 -6.32
CA ARG A 90 2.21 12.49 -6.23
C ARG A 90 0.79 12.01 -6.55
N LEU A 91 -0.23 12.63 -5.97
CA LEU A 91 -1.62 12.28 -6.23
C LEU A 91 -2.00 12.48 -7.70
N ARG A 92 -1.64 13.62 -8.30
CA ARG A 92 -1.91 13.88 -9.72
C ARG A 92 -1.23 12.87 -10.63
N GLN A 93 0.04 12.52 -10.36
CA GLN A 93 0.76 11.53 -11.14
C GLN A 93 0.13 10.14 -10.99
N PHE A 94 -0.26 9.74 -9.77
CA PHE A 94 -0.96 8.47 -9.54
C PHE A 94 -2.25 8.37 -10.37
N ILE A 95 -3.05 9.42 -10.38
CA ILE A 95 -4.27 9.51 -11.19
C ILE A 95 -3.93 9.42 -12.70
N SER A 96 -2.86 10.10 -13.15
CA SER A 96 -2.44 10.05 -14.56
C SER A 96 -2.01 8.64 -14.96
N GLU A 97 -1.16 7.98 -14.18
CA GLU A 97 -0.69 6.62 -14.46
C GLU A 97 -1.84 5.59 -14.56
N ILE A 98 -2.88 5.76 -13.74
CA ILE A 98 -4.09 4.92 -13.83
C ILE A 98 -4.89 5.25 -15.09
N LYS A 99 -5.08 6.53 -15.42
CA LYS A 99 -5.80 6.95 -16.64
C LYS A 99 -5.13 6.46 -17.92
N ASP A 100 -3.80 6.50 -17.94
CA ASP A 100 -2.98 6.08 -19.09
C ASP A 100 -2.85 4.56 -19.18
N GLY A 101 -3.33 3.82 -18.16
CA GLY A 101 -3.32 2.36 -18.12
C GLY A 101 -1.97 1.75 -17.71
N ASN A 102 -1.03 2.55 -17.21
CA ASN A 102 0.25 2.10 -16.69
C ASN A 102 0.12 1.48 -15.29
N LEU A 103 -0.88 1.90 -14.53
CA LEU A 103 -1.27 1.33 -13.24
C LEU A 103 -2.74 0.86 -13.28
N PRO A 104 -3.08 -0.24 -12.62
CA PRO A 104 -4.48 -0.59 -12.37
C PRO A 104 -5.11 0.38 -11.38
N ASP A 105 -6.43 0.35 -11.27
CA ASP A 105 -7.19 1.04 -10.23
C ASP A 105 -6.58 0.76 -8.85
N GLY A 106 -6.61 1.75 -7.95
CA GLY A 106 -5.85 1.62 -6.72
C GLY A 106 -6.21 2.59 -5.61
N ILE A 107 -5.38 2.60 -4.59
CA ILE A 107 -5.60 3.36 -3.36
C ILE A 107 -4.49 4.39 -3.17
N ALA A 108 -4.89 5.66 -3.00
CA ALA A 108 -4.01 6.75 -2.60
C ALA A 108 -4.23 7.02 -1.10
N ILE A 109 -3.17 7.05 -0.30
CA ILE A 109 -3.23 7.16 1.16
C ILE A 109 -2.49 8.44 1.60
N ASP A 110 -3.19 9.33 2.28
CA ASP A 110 -2.62 10.56 2.84
C ASP A 110 -1.71 10.28 4.05
N ASP A 111 -0.85 11.26 4.37
CA ASP A 111 -0.04 11.20 5.58
C ASP A 111 -0.90 11.17 6.85
N GLY A 112 -0.55 10.27 7.77
CA GLY A 112 -1.30 10.09 9.02
C GLY A 112 -2.60 9.32 8.87
N VAL A 113 -2.83 8.68 7.72
CA VAL A 113 -3.97 7.79 7.46
C VAL A 113 -3.50 6.34 7.44
N ALA A 114 -4.30 5.47 8.04
CA ALA A 114 -4.14 4.02 8.00
C ALA A 114 -5.38 3.36 7.38
N VAL A 115 -5.15 2.31 6.59
CA VAL A 115 -6.20 1.50 5.98
C VAL A 115 -6.06 0.06 6.49
N LEU A 116 -7.14 -0.47 7.03
CA LEU A 116 -7.24 -1.89 7.39
C LEU A 116 -7.79 -2.68 6.20
N PHE A 117 -7.11 -3.78 5.87
CA PHE A 117 -7.57 -4.76 4.90
C PHE A 117 -7.90 -6.07 5.63
N ILE A 118 -9.02 -6.69 5.27
CA ILE A 118 -9.42 -8.02 5.73
C ILE A 118 -9.63 -8.87 4.47
N ASP A 119 -8.93 -9.98 4.39
CA ASP A 119 -8.98 -10.90 3.24
C ASP A 119 -8.74 -10.19 1.88
N GLY A 120 -7.81 -9.23 1.87
CA GLY A 120 -7.46 -8.47 0.68
C GLY A 120 -8.41 -7.31 0.33
N VAL A 121 -9.48 -7.11 1.09
CA VAL A 121 -10.50 -6.08 0.85
C VAL A 121 -10.33 -4.94 1.87
N PRO A 122 -10.36 -3.66 1.44
CA PRO A 122 -10.32 -2.53 2.36
C PRO A 122 -11.57 -2.53 3.25
N SER A 123 -11.38 -2.51 4.57
CA SER A 123 -12.43 -2.63 5.58
C SER A 123 -12.65 -1.33 6.36
N GLU A 124 -11.58 -0.70 6.81
CA GLU A 124 -11.68 0.50 7.64
C GLU A 124 -10.57 1.51 7.30
N VAL A 125 -10.87 2.79 7.52
CA VAL A 125 -9.94 3.90 7.32
C VAL A 125 -9.89 4.73 8.60
N TYR A 126 -8.69 4.88 9.13
CA TYR A 126 -8.40 5.70 10.31
C TYR A 126 -7.52 6.89 9.92
N SER A 127 -7.78 8.06 10.47
CA SER A 127 -6.95 9.23 10.28
C SER A 127 -6.62 9.87 11.62
N SER A 128 -5.34 10.16 11.82
CA SER A 128 -4.83 10.94 12.95
C SER A 128 -4.82 12.44 12.65
N ARG A 129 -5.21 12.86 11.44
CA ARG A 129 -5.20 14.25 10.96
C ARG A 129 -6.56 14.67 10.43
N ILE A 130 -6.95 15.91 10.71
CA ILE A 130 -8.14 16.52 10.14
C ILE A 130 -7.92 16.72 8.63
N ASN A 131 -8.96 16.45 7.82
CA ASN A 131 -8.94 16.58 6.36
C ASN A 131 -7.97 15.69 5.60
N HIS A 132 -7.43 14.65 6.23
CA HIS A 132 -6.66 13.60 5.57
C HIS A 132 -7.52 12.34 5.43
N ASP A 133 -7.43 11.69 4.28
CA ASP A 133 -8.21 10.50 3.96
C ASP A 133 -7.41 9.51 3.10
N ALA A 134 -7.99 8.39 2.78
CA ALA A 134 -7.58 7.54 1.69
C ALA A 134 -8.61 7.59 0.58
N TYR A 135 -8.17 7.40 -0.66
CA TYR A 135 -9.01 7.51 -1.84
C TYR A 135 -8.91 6.27 -2.71
N TYR A 136 -10.05 5.77 -3.15
CA TYR A 136 -10.09 4.82 -4.26
C TYR A 136 -10.07 5.59 -5.58
N VAL A 137 -9.10 5.27 -6.41
CA VAL A 137 -8.83 5.96 -7.69
C VAL A 137 -9.01 4.97 -8.81
N THR A 138 -9.84 5.33 -9.76
CA THR A 138 -10.08 4.59 -10.99
C THR A 138 -9.72 5.44 -12.22
N LYS A 139 -9.80 4.85 -13.39
CA LYS A 139 -9.64 5.59 -14.65
C LYS A 139 -10.62 6.77 -14.78
N HIS A 140 -11.78 6.69 -14.16
CA HIS A 140 -12.88 7.65 -14.34
C HIS A 140 -13.14 8.53 -13.12
N ASP A 141 -12.77 8.08 -11.92
CA ASP A 141 -13.20 8.73 -10.69
C ASP A 141 -12.16 8.63 -9.57
N LYS A 142 -12.26 9.55 -8.61
CA LYS A 142 -11.56 9.50 -7.33
C LYS A 142 -12.57 9.72 -6.22
N ILE A 143 -12.81 8.72 -5.39
CA ILE A 143 -13.76 8.79 -4.27
C ILE A 143 -13.07 8.52 -2.94
N SER A 144 -13.60 9.08 -1.84
CA SER A 144 -13.14 8.70 -0.50
C SER A 144 -13.26 7.20 -0.30
N LEU A 145 -12.21 6.57 0.22
CA LEU A 145 -12.20 5.13 0.46
C LEU A 145 -13.27 4.72 1.48
N LYS A 146 -13.60 5.57 2.44
CA LYS A 146 -14.73 5.35 3.37
C LYS A 146 -16.07 5.24 2.63
N THR A 147 -16.26 6.04 1.57
CA THR A 147 -17.46 5.97 0.72
C THR A 147 -17.46 4.71 -0.13
N TYR A 148 -16.31 4.31 -0.66
CA TYR A 148 -16.14 3.07 -1.42
C TYR A 148 -16.47 1.84 -0.56
N ILE A 149 -15.91 1.76 0.65
CA ILE A 149 -16.17 0.66 1.59
C ILE A 149 -17.67 0.56 1.93
N LYS A 150 -18.35 1.69 2.16
CA LYS A 150 -19.80 1.69 2.40
C LYS A 150 -20.59 1.11 1.22
N LYS A 151 -20.15 1.34 -0.02
CA LYS A 151 -20.78 0.77 -1.21
C LYS A 151 -20.54 -0.72 -1.38
N LEU A 152 -19.41 -1.23 -0.87
CA LEU A 152 -19.12 -2.68 -0.91
C LEU A 152 -19.97 -3.46 0.09
N ASN A 153 -20.35 -2.84 1.22
CA ASN A 153 -21.04 -3.50 2.33
C ASN A 153 -22.57 -3.27 2.32
N GLY A 154 -23.09 -2.50 1.39
CA GLY A 154 -24.54 -2.22 1.25
C GLY A 154 -25.15 -2.92 0.10
#